data_cee81ae599ddc55e20a4412a22296c9b
#
_entry.id   cee81ae599ddc55e20a4412a22296c9b
#
_cell.length_a   1.000
_cell.length_b   1.000
_cell.length_c   1.000
_cell.angle_alpha   90.00
_cell.angle_beta   90.00
_cell.angle_gamma   90.00
#
_symmetry.space_group_name_H-M   'P 1'
#
loop_
_entity.id
_entity.type
_entity.pdbx_description
1 polymer ?
#
loop_
_entity_poly.entity_id
_entity_poly.type
_entity_poly.pdbx_seq_one_letter_code
_entity_poly.pdbx_strand_id
1 'polypeptide(L)'
;MNKKISFGTMAIAALAAFSMSSCDKSKAQVDEKPAAEQPAATQTKIAYVEVDSIMSQYKFCKDYSLILQKKGQNIQNTLAQKQQQLEAAAANFQQKIQQNAYTREQAQAIQSQLQRQNADLQSLNQRLSGEFQQETESYNKALRDSIQHFLAVYNKDKKYTLILSKAGDNILYADKAHDITNEVVAGLNKAYKPAAATEKAKDAKKK
;
A
#
# COMPACT_ATOMS: atom_id res chain seq x y z
N MET A 1 38.47 5.63 30.96
CA MET A 1 39.22 4.38 31.24
C MET A 1 39.59 3.77 29.90
N ASN A 2 40.89 3.89 29.60
CA ASN A 2 41.52 3.45 28.36
C ASN A 2 41.65 1.93 28.32
N LYS A 3 41.43 1.31 27.16
CA LYS A 3 42.14 0.08 26.82
C LYS A 3 42.39 0.01 25.31
N LYS A 4 43.62 0.31 24.96
CA LYS A 4 44.29 -0.01 23.70
C LYS A 4 44.75 -1.48 23.77
N ILE A 5 44.64 -2.21 22.68
CA ILE A 5 45.40 -3.45 22.39
C ILE A 5 45.64 -3.40 20.88
N SER A 6 46.71 -3.14 20.41
CA SER A 6 48.05 -3.52 20.00
C SER A 6 48.15 -4.75 19.09
N PHE A 7 48.57 -4.48 17.87
CA PHE A 7 49.51 -5.12 16.96
C PHE A 7 49.72 -6.65 17.00
N GLY A 8 49.68 -7.26 15.78
CA GLY A 8 50.22 -8.56 15.47
C GLY A 8 50.49 -8.71 13.98
N THR A 9 51.60 -8.16 13.51
CA THR A 9 52.22 -8.43 12.21
C THR A 9 52.75 -9.84 12.18
N MET A 10 52.50 -10.59 11.10
CA MET A 10 53.36 -11.75 10.73
C MET A 10 53.43 -11.86 9.21
N ALA A 11 54.58 -11.48 8.71
CA ALA A 11 55.05 -11.71 7.37
C ALA A 11 55.69 -13.09 7.27
N ILE A 12 55.35 -13.87 6.26
CA ILE A 12 56.20 -14.98 5.79
C ILE A 12 56.22 -14.97 4.27
N ALA A 13 57.37 -14.64 3.74
CA ALA A 13 57.75 -14.79 2.35
C ALA A 13 58.26 -16.23 2.12
N ALA A 14 57.87 -16.88 1.02
CA ALA A 14 58.60 -17.99 0.48
C ALA A 14 58.51 -18.01 -1.02
N LEU A 15 59.62 -17.65 -1.66
CA LEU A 15 59.95 -17.91 -3.06
C LEU A 15 60.13 -19.42 -3.29
N ALA A 16 59.60 -19.93 -4.40
CA ALA A 16 60.17 -21.07 -5.07
C ALA A 16 59.87 -20.96 -6.58
N ALA A 17 60.91 -20.69 -7.32
CA ALA A 17 60.97 -20.83 -8.77
C ALA A 17 61.44 -22.26 -9.10
N PHE A 18 60.79 -22.90 -10.04
CA PHE A 18 61.37 -24.02 -10.84
C PHE A 18 60.64 -24.09 -12.20
N SER A 19 61.29 -23.64 -13.23
CA SER A 19 62.07 -24.29 -14.31
C SER A 19 61.24 -25.10 -15.30
N MET A 20 61.45 -24.65 -16.53
CA MET A 20 61.03 -25.21 -17.81
C MET A 20 61.44 -26.66 -18.01
N SER A 21 60.60 -27.45 -18.68
CA SER A 21 61.04 -28.58 -19.54
C SER A 21 59.95 -28.90 -20.54
N SER A 22 60.10 -28.50 -21.73
CA SER A 22 60.42 -29.41 -22.91
C SER A 22 59.24 -30.14 -23.54
N CYS A 23 59.12 -29.86 -24.80
CA CYS A 23 58.24 -30.40 -25.82
C CYS A 23 58.08 -31.93 -25.80
N ASP A 24 56.84 -32.39 -26.00
CA ASP A 24 56.64 -33.54 -26.88
C ASP A 24 55.32 -33.38 -27.67
N LYS A 25 55.43 -33.66 -28.96
CA LYS A 25 54.35 -33.60 -29.95
C LYS A 25 53.50 -34.86 -29.82
N SER A 26 52.36 -34.75 -29.20
CA SER A 26 51.25 -35.69 -29.37
C SER A 26 50.05 -34.96 -29.83
N LYS A 27 49.62 -35.11 -31.05
CA LYS A 27 48.34 -34.65 -31.56
C LYS A 27 47.24 -35.41 -30.85
N ALA A 28 46.75 -34.84 -29.79
CA ALA A 28 45.42 -35.17 -29.26
C ALA A 28 44.41 -34.31 -30.01
N GLN A 29 43.67 -34.92 -30.87
CA GLN A 29 42.47 -34.37 -31.49
C GLN A 29 41.47 -34.19 -30.36
N VAL A 30 41.36 -32.95 -29.83
CA VAL A 30 40.28 -32.61 -28.95
C VAL A 30 39.08 -32.38 -29.85
N ASP A 31 38.13 -33.31 -29.82
CA ASP A 31 36.79 -33.07 -30.36
C ASP A 31 36.25 -31.78 -29.74
N GLU A 32 36.25 -30.70 -30.49
CA GLU A 32 35.50 -29.50 -30.18
C GLU A 32 34.02 -29.88 -30.13
N LYS A 33 33.57 -30.20 -28.94
CA LYS A 33 32.15 -30.20 -28.64
C LYS A 33 31.60 -28.80 -29.02
N PRO A 34 30.60 -28.72 -29.90
CA PRO A 34 30.07 -27.42 -30.29
C PRO A 34 29.71 -26.63 -29.02
N ALA A 35 30.29 -25.45 -28.88
CA ALA A 35 29.89 -24.53 -27.82
C ALA A 35 28.38 -24.41 -27.90
N ALA A 36 27.70 -24.87 -26.87
CA ALA A 36 26.25 -24.64 -26.73
C ALA A 36 26.03 -23.13 -26.93
N GLU A 37 25.30 -22.77 -27.98
CA GLU A 37 24.87 -21.41 -28.23
C GLU A 37 24.25 -20.91 -26.93
N GLN A 38 24.96 -20.01 -26.23
CA GLN A 38 24.37 -19.27 -25.13
C GLN A 38 23.17 -18.54 -25.73
N PRO A 39 21.95 -18.75 -25.21
CA PRO A 39 20.81 -18.02 -25.72
C PRO A 39 21.15 -16.54 -25.62
N ALA A 40 21.06 -15.84 -26.75
CA ALA A 40 21.33 -14.40 -26.83
C ALA A 40 20.65 -13.72 -25.66
N ALA A 41 21.43 -13.04 -24.82
CA ALA A 41 20.92 -12.35 -23.66
C ALA A 41 19.86 -11.35 -24.15
N THR A 42 18.61 -11.72 -24.04
CA THR A 42 17.48 -10.82 -24.32
C THR A 42 17.68 -9.62 -23.43
N GLN A 43 17.97 -8.45 -24.02
CA GLN A 43 18.16 -7.22 -23.25
C GLN A 43 16.93 -7.02 -22.38
N THR A 44 17.10 -7.13 -21.08
CA THR A 44 16.03 -6.92 -20.10
C THR A 44 15.64 -5.45 -20.14
N LYS A 45 14.47 -5.17 -20.70
CA LYS A 45 13.91 -3.81 -20.75
C LYS A 45 13.20 -3.54 -19.44
N ILE A 46 13.74 -2.66 -18.63
CA ILE A 46 13.18 -2.26 -17.32
C ILE A 46 12.57 -0.88 -17.45
N ALA A 47 11.41 -0.69 -16.84
CA ALA A 47 10.79 0.61 -16.62
C ALA A 47 10.38 0.76 -15.16
N TYR A 48 10.07 1.99 -14.74
CA TYR A 48 9.48 2.23 -13.44
C TYR A 48 8.32 3.24 -13.50
N VAL A 49 7.48 3.20 -12.47
CA VAL A 49 6.38 4.11 -12.26
C VAL A 49 6.45 4.66 -10.84
N GLU A 50 6.37 5.98 -10.70
CA GLU A 50 6.34 6.66 -9.38
C GLU A 50 4.96 6.55 -8.75
N VAL A 51 4.89 5.88 -7.60
CA VAL A 51 3.63 5.65 -6.88
C VAL A 51 3.01 6.96 -6.40
N ASP A 52 3.82 7.89 -5.89
CA ASP A 52 3.36 9.19 -5.40
C ASP A 52 2.73 10.02 -6.51
N SER A 53 3.27 9.92 -7.72
CA SER A 53 2.70 10.56 -8.91
C SER A 53 1.35 9.94 -9.30
N ILE A 54 1.20 8.62 -9.19
CA ILE A 54 -0.10 7.96 -9.38
C ILE A 54 -1.08 8.46 -8.31
N MET A 55 -0.70 8.43 -7.04
CA MET A 55 -1.59 8.82 -5.93
C MET A 55 -2.06 10.26 -6.06
N SER A 56 -1.21 11.17 -6.54
CA SER A 56 -1.53 12.60 -6.69
C SER A 56 -2.24 12.97 -7.99
N GLN A 57 -2.09 12.18 -9.06
CA GLN A 57 -2.56 12.57 -10.40
C GLN A 57 -3.67 11.65 -10.95
N TYR A 58 -3.79 10.43 -10.48
CA TYR A 58 -4.83 9.52 -10.92
C TYR A 58 -6.19 9.94 -10.36
N LYS A 59 -7.16 10.18 -11.23
CA LYS A 59 -8.52 10.64 -10.86
C LYS A 59 -9.21 9.71 -9.87
N PHE A 60 -9.06 8.41 -10.04
CA PHE A 60 -9.57 7.42 -9.09
C PHE A 60 -9.07 7.69 -7.66
N CYS A 61 -7.76 7.95 -7.48
CA CYS A 61 -7.19 8.24 -6.17
C CYS A 61 -7.76 9.54 -5.58
N LYS A 62 -7.91 10.58 -6.39
CA LYS A 62 -8.50 11.85 -5.97
C LYS A 62 -9.95 11.69 -5.51
N ASP A 63 -10.77 11.01 -6.30
CA ASP A 63 -12.18 10.80 -6.01
C ASP A 63 -12.36 9.97 -4.73
N TYR A 64 -11.60 8.88 -4.59
CA TYR A 64 -11.65 8.04 -3.40
C TYR A 64 -11.10 8.70 -2.15
N SER A 65 -10.05 9.50 -2.27
CA SER A 65 -9.52 10.30 -1.15
C SER A 65 -10.61 11.21 -0.58
N LEU A 66 -11.39 11.87 -1.45
CA LEU A 66 -12.52 12.71 -1.03
C LEU A 66 -13.65 11.89 -0.37
N ILE A 67 -13.93 10.68 -0.89
CA ILE A 67 -14.94 9.79 -0.32
C ILE A 67 -14.52 9.34 1.09
N LEU A 68 -13.29 8.87 1.25
CA LEU A 68 -12.76 8.43 2.54
C LEU A 68 -12.68 9.58 3.54
N GLN A 69 -12.26 10.78 3.11
CA GLN A 69 -12.24 11.97 3.95
C GLN A 69 -13.65 12.32 4.46
N LYS A 70 -14.66 12.39 3.58
CA LYS A 70 -16.05 12.65 3.97
C LYS A 70 -16.59 11.59 4.92
N LYS A 71 -16.31 10.32 4.64
CA LYS A 71 -16.75 9.22 5.50
C LYS A 71 -16.12 9.30 6.89
N GLY A 72 -14.80 9.54 6.97
CA GLY A 72 -14.10 9.76 8.24
C GLY A 72 -14.70 10.92 9.04
N GLN A 73 -14.97 12.04 8.37
CA GLN A 73 -15.61 13.19 9.00
C GLN A 73 -17.03 12.91 9.50
N ASN A 74 -17.83 12.18 8.70
CA ASN A 74 -19.18 11.77 9.12
C ASN A 74 -19.15 10.83 10.31
N ILE A 75 -18.19 9.90 10.38
CA ILE A 75 -18.00 9.00 11.52
C ILE A 75 -17.68 9.81 12.77
N GLN A 76 -16.70 10.73 12.70
CA GLN A 76 -16.34 11.61 13.82
C GLN A 76 -17.52 12.43 14.31
N ASN A 77 -18.26 13.07 13.40
CA ASN A 77 -19.44 13.86 13.73
C ASN A 77 -20.53 13.02 14.41
N THR A 78 -20.78 11.81 13.87
CA THR A 78 -21.80 10.89 14.43
C THR A 78 -21.43 10.45 15.84
N LEU A 79 -20.19 10.08 16.07
CA LEU A 79 -19.70 9.66 17.39
C LEU A 79 -19.72 10.82 18.39
N ALA A 80 -19.27 12.01 17.97
CA ALA A 80 -19.28 13.21 18.81
C ALA A 80 -20.72 13.60 19.22
N GLN A 81 -21.68 13.57 18.30
CA GLN A 81 -23.10 13.85 18.62
C GLN A 81 -23.66 12.83 19.62
N LYS A 82 -23.37 11.54 19.43
CA LYS A 82 -23.83 10.50 20.34
C LYS A 82 -23.20 10.62 21.73
N GLN A 83 -21.92 10.96 21.79
CA GLN A 83 -21.22 11.24 23.04
C GLN A 83 -21.85 12.42 23.80
N GLN A 84 -22.09 13.56 23.11
CA GLN A 84 -22.73 14.73 23.71
C GLN A 84 -24.15 14.42 24.21
N GLN A 85 -24.92 13.63 23.46
CA GLN A 85 -26.25 13.20 23.89
C GLN A 85 -26.19 12.37 25.18
N LEU A 86 -25.25 11.45 25.29
CA LEU A 86 -25.03 10.61 26.45
C LEU A 86 -24.60 11.45 27.68
N GLU A 87 -23.65 12.37 27.48
CA GLU A 87 -23.19 13.29 28.54
C GLU A 87 -24.30 14.19 29.03
N ALA A 88 -25.08 14.78 28.13
CA ALA A 88 -26.23 15.61 28.51
C ALA A 88 -27.30 14.81 29.26
N ALA A 89 -27.58 13.58 28.85
CA ALA A 89 -28.54 12.69 29.54
C ALA A 89 -28.02 12.30 30.93
N ALA A 90 -26.72 12.00 31.07
CA ALA A 90 -26.12 11.70 32.37
C ALA A 90 -26.13 12.91 33.33
N ALA A 91 -25.81 14.11 32.83
CA ALA A 91 -25.84 15.34 33.60
C ALA A 91 -27.27 15.67 34.07
N ASN A 92 -28.26 15.54 33.17
CA ASN A 92 -29.67 15.71 33.52
C ASN A 92 -30.12 14.72 34.59
N PHE A 93 -29.75 13.45 34.43
CA PHE A 93 -30.04 12.42 35.42
C PHE A 93 -29.47 12.77 36.80
N GLN A 94 -28.20 13.17 36.88
CA GLN A 94 -27.56 13.58 38.13
C GLN A 94 -28.27 14.76 38.78
N GLN A 95 -28.60 15.79 38.01
CA GLN A 95 -29.37 16.97 38.52
C GLN A 95 -30.71 16.55 39.08
N LYS A 96 -31.45 15.69 38.39
CA LYS A 96 -32.76 15.22 38.82
C LYS A 96 -32.70 14.35 40.07
N ILE A 97 -31.66 13.53 40.23
CA ILE A 97 -31.40 12.78 41.48
C ILE A 97 -31.20 13.73 42.66
N GLN A 98 -30.37 14.77 42.48
CA GLN A 98 -30.14 15.78 43.54
C GLN A 98 -31.42 16.53 43.97
N GLN A 99 -32.34 16.69 43.02
CA GLN A 99 -33.65 17.33 43.26
C GLN A 99 -34.71 16.35 43.81
N ASN A 100 -34.36 15.09 44.09
CA ASN A 100 -35.30 14.02 44.48
C ASN A 100 -36.49 13.87 43.50
N ALA A 101 -36.27 14.16 42.21
CA ALA A 101 -37.32 14.20 41.19
C ALA A 101 -37.70 12.81 40.63
N TYR A 102 -37.03 11.74 41.05
CA TYR A 102 -37.30 10.36 40.59
C TYR A 102 -37.64 9.42 41.76
N THR A 103 -38.54 8.48 41.51
CA THR A 103 -38.66 7.30 42.39
C THR A 103 -37.44 6.41 42.23
N ARG A 104 -37.25 5.48 43.16
CA ARG A 104 -36.14 4.52 43.10
C ARG A 104 -36.18 3.68 41.83
N GLU A 105 -37.36 3.23 41.42
CA GLU A 105 -37.57 2.44 40.21
C GLU A 105 -37.24 3.25 38.93
N GLN A 106 -37.66 4.52 38.88
CA GLN A 106 -37.35 5.41 37.77
C GLN A 106 -35.86 5.68 37.68
N ALA A 107 -35.18 5.94 38.77
CA ALA A 107 -33.74 6.15 38.82
C ALA A 107 -32.97 4.92 38.32
N GLN A 108 -33.38 3.73 38.76
CA GLN A 108 -32.78 2.47 38.32
C GLN A 108 -32.98 2.21 36.83
N ALA A 109 -34.17 2.49 36.30
CA ALA A 109 -34.48 2.36 34.89
C ALA A 109 -33.62 3.30 34.01
N ILE A 110 -33.48 4.57 34.41
CA ILE A 110 -32.67 5.57 33.69
C ILE A 110 -31.19 5.20 33.76
N GLN A 111 -30.69 4.76 34.92
CA GLN A 111 -29.32 4.30 35.06
C GLN A 111 -29.01 3.12 34.11
N SER A 112 -29.90 2.13 34.03
CA SER A 112 -29.79 1.00 33.10
C SER A 112 -29.86 1.45 31.64
N GLN A 113 -30.63 2.49 31.34
CA GLN A 113 -30.69 3.07 29.99
C GLN A 113 -29.39 3.79 29.62
N LEU A 114 -28.78 4.58 30.52
CA LEU A 114 -27.50 5.23 30.31
C LEU A 114 -26.36 4.20 30.09
N GLN A 115 -26.38 3.12 30.87
CA GLN A 115 -25.42 2.04 30.68
C GLN A 115 -25.55 1.37 29.28
N ARG A 116 -26.79 1.13 28.84
CA ARG A 116 -27.05 0.60 27.46
C ARG A 116 -26.57 1.59 26.40
N GLN A 117 -26.89 2.87 26.52
CA GLN A 117 -26.46 3.90 25.57
C GLN A 117 -24.92 3.98 25.46
N ASN A 118 -24.21 3.84 26.59
CA ASN A 118 -22.75 3.79 26.59
C ASN A 118 -22.22 2.54 25.85
N ALA A 119 -22.80 1.38 26.10
CA ALA A 119 -22.43 0.15 25.40
C ALA A 119 -22.74 0.24 23.89
N ASP A 120 -23.88 0.83 23.52
CA ASP A 120 -24.27 1.07 22.13
C ASP A 120 -23.29 2.02 21.42
N LEU A 121 -22.82 3.07 22.12
CA LEU A 121 -21.83 3.99 21.58
C LEU A 121 -20.49 3.30 21.31
N GLN A 122 -20.03 2.44 22.23
CA GLN A 122 -18.81 1.66 22.04
C GLN A 122 -18.95 0.69 20.86
N SER A 123 -20.09 -0.01 20.76
CA SER A 123 -20.38 -0.92 19.66
C SER A 123 -20.47 -0.17 18.32
N LEU A 124 -21.12 1.01 18.31
CA LEU A 124 -21.17 1.88 17.12
C LEU A 124 -19.78 2.30 16.66
N ASN A 125 -18.91 2.71 17.59
CA ASN A 125 -17.52 3.09 17.27
C ASN A 125 -16.74 1.93 16.64
N GLN A 126 -16.82 0.74 17.24
CA GLN A 126 -16.16 -0.46 16.68
C GLN A 126 -16.68 -0.79 15.28
N ARG A 127 -17.99 -0.76 15.07
CA ARG A 127 -18.61 -1.05 13.77
C ARG A 127 -18.19 -0.02 12.71
N LEU A 128 -18.27 1.27 13.00
CA LEU A 128 -17.92 2.33 12.05
C LEU A 128 -16.41 2.31 11.71
N SER A 129 -15.56 2.03 12.70
CA SER A 129 -14.12 1.87 12.48
C SER A 129 -13.81 0.66 11.57
N GLY A 130 -14.48 -0.47 11.82
CA GLY A 130 -14.35 -1.67 10.98
C GLY A 130 -14.84 -1.44 9.54
N GLU A 131 -15.99 -0.77 9.37
CA GLU A 131 -16.51 -0.41 8.05
C GLU A 131 -15.54 0.53 7.29
N PHE A 132 -14.94 1.49 7.99
CA PHE A 132 -13.98 2.41 7.39
C PHE A 132 -12.69 1.70 6.96
N GLN A 133 -12.19 0.80 7.79
CA GLN A 133 -11.03 -0.04 7.46
C GLN A 133 -11.31 -0.91 6.24
N GLN A 134 -12.43 -1.62 6.23
CA GLN A 134 -12.83 -2.47 5.11
C GLN A 134 -12.96 -1.69 3.79
N GLU A 135 -13.50 -0.48 3.85
CA GLU A 135 -13.60 0.38 2.66
C GLU A 135 -12.22 0.83 2.17
N THR A 136 -11.32 1.18 3.09
CA THR A 136 -9.92 1.52 2.76
C THR A 136 -9.19 0.34 2.12
N GLU A 137 -9.36 -0.87 2.63
CA GLU A 137 -8.79 -2.09 2.04
C GLU A 137 -9.36 -2.37 0.65
N SER A 138 -10.68 -2.21 0.47
CA SER A 138 -11.35 -2.36 -0.82
C SER A 138 -10.85 -1.34 -1.84
N TYR A 139 -10.63 -0.10 -1.42
CA TYR A 139 -10.02 0.93 -2.25
C TYR A 139 -8.60 0.56 -2.68
N ASN A 140 -7.74 0.16 -1.74
CA ASN A 140 -6.37 -0.23 -2.03
C ASN A 140 -6.30 -1.43 -2.99
N LYS A 141 -7.22 -2.37 -2.84
CA LYS A 141 -7.36 -3.50 -3.77
C LYS A 141 -7.78 -3.02 -5.16
N ALA A 142 -8.81 -2.21 -5.26
CA ALA A 142 -9.30 -1.69 -6.54
C ALA A 142 -8.25 -0.84 -7.27
N LEU A 143 -7.47 -0.04 -6.55
CA LEU A 143 -6.35 0.72 -7.10
C LEU A 143 -5.29 -0.21 -7.69
N ARG A 144 -4.87 -1.21 -6.93
CA ARG A 144 -3.88 -2.21 -7.38
C ARG A 144 -4.36 -2.97 -8.60
N ASP A 145 -5.59 -3.48 -8.54
CA ASP A 145 -6.20 -4.22 -9.65
C ASP A 145 -6.29 -3.35 -10.92
N SER A 146 -6.65 -2.07 -10.79
CA SER A 146 -6.71 -1.11 -11.90
C SER A 146 -5.35 -0.88 -12.54
N ILE A 147 -4.31 -0.66 -11.72
CA ILE A 147 -2.94 -0.46 -12.20
C ILE A 147 -2.43 -1.73 -12.90
N GLN A 148 -2.59 -2.89 -12.27
CA GLN A 148 -2.13 -4.17 -12.83
C GLN A 148 -2.84 -4.49 -14.15
N HIS A 149 -4.15 -4.30 -14.21
CA HIS A 149 -4.92 -4.50 -15.44
C HIS A 149 -4.44 -3.57 -16.56
N PHE A 150 -4.27 -2.28 -16.25
CA PHE A 150 -3.77 -1.31 -17.22
C PHE A 150 -2.38 -1.69 -17.72
N LEU A 151 -1.44 -2.02 -16.82
CA LEU A 151 -0.08 -2.39 -17.20
C LEU A 151 -0.04 -3.67 -18.03
N ALA A 152 -0.89 -4.65 -17.74
CA ALA A 152 -1.00 -5.87 -18.54
C ALA A 152 -1.44 -5.58 -19.98
N VAL A 153 -2.36 -4.63 -20.18
CA VAL A 153 -2.80 -4.18 -21.52
C VAL A 153 -1.72 -3.33 -22.19
N TYR A 154 -1.14 -2.39 -21.47
CA TYR A 154 -0.09 -1.48 -21.94
C TYR A 154 1.16 -2.24 -22.41
N ASN A 155 1.50 -3.34 -21.74
CA ASN A 155 2.69 -4.14 -22.01
C ASN A 155 2.41 -5.38 -22.90
N LYS A 156 1.28 -5.44 -23.62
CA LYS A 156 0.95 -6.58 -24.50
C LYS A 156 2.03 -6.86 -25.54
N ASP A 157 2.63 -5.81 -26.09
CA ASP A 157 3.70 -5.91 -27.09
C ASP A 157 5.08 -6.22 -26.47
N LYS A 158 5.12 -6.63 -25.20
CA LYS A 158 6.34 -6.92 -24.44
C LYS A 158 7.40 -5.82 -24.55
N LYS A 159 6.96 -4.57 -24.47
CA LYS A 159 7.84 -3.40 -24.44
C LYS A 159 8.86 -3.49 -23.31
N TYR A 160 8.41 -3.99 -22.16
CA TYR A 160 9.21 -4.12 -20.93
C TYR A 160 9.17 -5.54 -20.42
N THR A 161 10.32 -6.03 -19.96
CA THR A 161 10.44 -7.31 -19.26
C THR A 161 10.00 -7.15 -17.81
N LEU A 162 10.22 -5.95 -17.23
CA LEU A 162 9.92 -5.64 -15.84
C LEU A 162 9.48 -4.18 -15.72
N ILE A 163 8.38 -3.95 -15.00
CA ILE A 163 7.93 -2.61 -14.60
C ILE A 163 7.92 -2.58 -13.07
N LEU A 164 8.74 -1.70 -12.51
CA LEU A 164 8.91 -1.55 -11.07
C LEU A 164 8.05 -0.41 -10.54
N SER A 165 7.59 -0.53 -9.30
CA SER A 165 7.05 0.59 -8.56
C SER A 165 8.18 1.36 -7.87
N LYS A 166 8.24 2.68 -8.01
CA LYS A 166 9.13 3.54 -7.23
C LYS A 166 8.30 4.24 -6.16
N ALA A 167 8.57 3.90 -4.91
CA ALA A 167 7.89 4.45 -3.73
C ALA A 167 8.91 4.62 -2.60
N GLY A 168 8.98 5.82 -2.02
CA GLY A 168 9.99 6.10 -1.01
C GLY A 168 11.40 5.74 -1.50
N ASP A 169 12.15 5.00 -0.67
CA ASP A 169 13.56 4.69 -0.90
C ASP A 169 13.79 3.28 -1.50
N ASN A 170 12.75 2.61 -2.01
CA ASN A 170 12.89 1.25 -2.58
C ASN A 170 13.73 1.20 -3.86
N ILE A 171 13.84 2.32 -4.59
CA ILE A 171 14.73 2.52 -5.73
C ILE A 171 15.50 3.82 -5.48
N LEU A 172 16.79 3.68 -5.12
CA LEU A 172 17.64 4.82 -4.79
C LEU A 172 18.02 5.67 -6.00
N TYR A 173 18.18 5.02 -7.16
CA TYR A 173 18.50 5.66 -8.42
C TYR A 173 17.83 4.93 -9.59
N ALA A 174 17.25 5.67 -10.49
CA ALA A 174 16.82 5.20 -11.80
C ALA A 174 16.96 6.34 -12.81
N ASP A 175 17.44 6.05 -14.01
CA ASP A 175 17.48 7.02 -15.09
C ASP A 175 16.07 7.38 -15.55
N LYS A 176 15.84 8.66 -15.81
CA LYS A 176 14.54 9.18 -16.30
C LYS A 176 14.10 8.56 -17.63
N ALA A 177 15.01 8.04 -18.42
CA ALA A 177 14.69 7.32 -19.65
C ALA A 177 13.85 6.04 -19.40
N HIS A 178 13.85 5.52 -18.18
CA HIS A 178 13.06 4.36 -17.75
C HIS A 178 11.73 4.76 -17.07
N ASP A 179 11.45 6.04 -16.93
CA ASP A 179 10.24 6.56 -16.30
C ASP A 179 9.05 6.55 -17.28
N ILE A 180 8.07 5.70 -17.00
CA ILE A 180 6.82 5.64 -17.78
C ILE A 180 5.61 6.17 -16.98
N THR A 181 5.85 6.89 -15.89
CA THR A 181 4.79 7.36 -14.97
C THR A 181 3.74 8.18 -15.68
N ASN A 182 4.14 9.14 -16.50
CA ASN A 182 3.21 10.03 -17.20
C ASN A 182 2.30 9.28 -18.18
N GLU A 183 2.85 8.31 -18.92
CA GLU A 183 2.10 7.48 -19.85
C GLU A 183 1.09 6.61 -19.10
N VAL A 184 1.51 6.01 -17.99
CA VAL A 184 0.66 5.16 -17.15
C VAL A 184 -0.46 5.99 -16.52
N VAL A 185 -0.18 7.15 -15.94
CA VAL A 185 -1.19 8.05 -15.35
C VAL A 185 -2.18 8.54 -16.41
N ALA A 186 -1.69 8.94 -17.59
CA ALA A 186 -2.56 9.37 -18.68
C ALA A 186 -3.51 8.25 -19.13
N GLY A 187 -2.98 7.03 -19.29
CA GLY A 187 -3.77 5.86 -19.68
C GLY A 187 -4.78 5.43 -18.61
N LEU A 188 -4.39 5.40 -17.36
CA LEU A 188 -5.29 5.14 -16.22
C LEU A 188 -6.42 6.17 -16.16
N ASN A 189 -6.10 7.46 -16.31
CA ASN A 189 -7.10 8.54 -16.32
C ASN A 189 -8.07 8.46 -17.51
N LYS A 190 -7.60 7.99 -18.66
CA LYS A 190 -8.46 7.77 -19.84
C LYS A 190 -9.40 6.58 -19.65
N ALA A 191 -8.96 5.55 -18.98
CA ALA A 191 -9.74 4.34 -18.70
C ALA A 191 -10.73 4.53 -17.54
N TYR A 192 -10.44 5.45 -16.62
CA TYR A 192 -11.24 5.67 -15.41
C TYR A 192 -12.63 6.22 -15.71
N LYS A 193 -13.64 5.57 -15.12
CA LYS A 193 -15.03 6.04 -15.11
C LYS A 193 -15.47 6.24 -13.66
N PRO A 194 -15.84 7.46 -13.23
CA PRO A 194 -16.31 7.73 -11.88
C PRO A 194 -17.52 6.86 -11.50
N ALA A 195 -17.59 6.43 -10.24
CA ALA A 195 -18.66 5.56 -9.75
C ALA A 195 -20.07 6.17 -9.95
N ALA A 196 -20.22 7.48 -9.80
CA ALA A 196 -21.46 8.20 -10.08
C ALA A 196 -21.94 8.10 -11.54
N ALA A 197 -21.02 7.88 -12.48
CA ALA A 197 -21.38 7.65 -13.89
C ALA A 197 -21.85 6.21 -14.14
N THR A 198 -21.38 5.25 -13.30
CA THR A 198 -21.78 3.84 -13.40
C THR A 198 -23.14 3.58 -12.79
N GLU A 199 -23.54 4.30 -11.74
CA GLU A 199 -24.90 4.19 -11.16
C GLU A 199 -25.94 4.79 -12.11
N LYS A 200 -25.69 5.97 -12.68
CA LYS A 200 -26.59 6.57 -13.68
C LYS A 200 -26.77 5.70 -14.93
N ALA A 201 -25.73 4.96 -15.33
CA ALA A 201 -25.82 4.06 -16.49
C ALA A 201 -26.57 2.75 -16.16
N LYS A 202 -26.60 2.31 -14.90
CA LYS A 202 -27.39 1.15 -14.46
C LYS A 202 -28.89 1.50 -14.35
N ASP A 203 -29.22 2.68 -13.88
CA ASP A 203 -30.60 3.15 -13.77
C ASP A 203 -31.22 3.45 -15.14
N ALA A 204 -30.42 3.94 -16.08
CA ALA A 204 -30.86 4.18 -17.46
C ALA A 204 -31.13 2.89 -18.27
N LYS A 205 -30.53 1.75 -17.88
CA LYS A 205 -30.79 0.43 -18.49
C LYS A 205 -31.95 -0.33 -17.87
N LYS A 206 -32.53 0.17 -16.77
CA LYS A 206 -33.65 -0.47 -16.04
C LYS A 206 -35.01 0.21 -16.34
N LYS A 207 -35.01 1.24 -17.17
CA LYS A 207 -36.20 1.87 -17.78
C LYS A 207 -36.32 1.41 -19.23
#